data_6daaa1745934543ad0de9a0bb27981c5
#
_entry.id   6daaa1745934543ad0de9a0bb27981c5
#
_cell.length_a   1.000
_cell.length_b   1.000
_cell.length_c   1.000
_cell.angle_alpha   90.00
_cell.angle_beta   90.00
_cell.angle_gamma   90.00
#
_symmetry.space_group_name_H-M   'P 1'
#
loop_
_entity.id
_entity.type
_entity.pdbx_description
1 polymer ?
#
loop_
_entity_poly.entity_id
_entity_poly.type
_entity_poly.pdbx_seq_one_letter_code
_entity_poly.pdbx_strand_id
1 'polypeptide(L)'
;MSIINLFKIALRAIASNKLRSLLTMLGIIIGVASVITMLAFGQGSKASIRTQIAEMGSNMIMIQPGQDKGPGGARQDASDMQTLKLKDYETLREQAKYLSAISPSVNASGQFINGNNNTPSTLYGISPDYLTIRQLKIEDGEMFTENDVKTNAKVCVVGKTVVDNLFPNGESPVGKVIRFNTIPLRIVGVLESKGYNSFGMDQDDVVLAPYTCVMKRVLAVTYLQGINASAITEEMTDLAIDDITQILRNSHKITGESEDDFTIRSQQELSSMMSNTTDLMTTLLLCVACISLVVGGIGIMNIMYVSVTERTREIGLRMSVGARSIDILNQFLIESVLLSFSGGIVGVILGCLSSWAVNIFAKWPIEIQPWSVLVSFIVCTATGVFFGWYPAKKAANLDPIEAIRYE
;
A
#
# COMPACT_ATOMS: atom_id res chain seq x y z
N MET A 1 1.48 38.94 -34.16
CA MET A 1 2.60 38.02 -34.51
C MET A 1 2.05 36.57 -34.68
N SER A 2 2.65 35.77 -35.64
CA SER A 2 2.26 34.37 -35.78
C SER A 2 2.75 33.56 -34.55
N ILE A 3 1.92 32.66 -34.01
CA ILE A 3 2.25 31.78 -32.86
C ILE A 3 3.54 30.99 -33.12
N ILE A 4 3.78 30.56 -34.37
CA ILE A 4 4.98 29.82 -34.80
C ILE A 4 6.24 30.65 -34.59
N ASN A 5 6.19 31.95 -34.88
CA ASN A 5 7.34 32.84 -34.69
C ASN A 5 7.63 33.08 -33.20
N LEU A 6 6.60 33.21 -32.38
CA LEU A 6 6.74 33.30 -30.90
C LEU A 6 7.43 32.08 -30.33
N PHE A 7 7.03 30.89 -30.79
CA PHE A 7 7.61 29.62 -30.38
C PHE A 7 9.12 29.52 -30.76
N LYS A 8 9.51 29.93 -31.98
CA LYS A 8 10.92 29.96 -32.41
C LYS A 8 11.76 30.92 -31.58
N ILE A 9 11.23 32.09 -31.25
CA ILE A 9 11.94 33.09 -30.44
C ILE A 9 12.16 32.55 -29.03
N ALA A 10 11.14 31.93 -28.42
CA ALA A 10 11.24 31.33 -27.10
C ALA A 10 12.24 30.17 -27.03
N LEU A 11 12.29 29.30 -28.04
CA LEU A 11 13.28 28.24 -28.11
C LEU A 11 14.72 28.79 -28.24
N ARG A 12 14.94 29.87 -29.02
CA ARG A 12 16.25 30.50 -29.12
C ARG A 12 16.65 31.15 -27.80
N ALA A 13 15.73 31.77 -27.08
CA ALA A 13 15.99 32.38 -25.78
C ALA A 13 16.43 31.34 -24.73
N ILE A 14 15.80 30.15 -24.70
CA ILE A 14 16.20 29.04 -23.85
C ILE A 14 17.61 28.53 -24.25
N ALA A 15 17.89 28.41 -25.51
CA ALA A 15 19.19 27.91 -26.02
C ALA A 15 20.36 28.88 -25.80
N SER A 16 20.12 30.19 -25.68
CA SER A 16 21.18 31.20 -25.49
C SER A 16 21.81 31.18 -24.09
N ASN A 17 21.08 30.81 -23.05
CA ASN A 17 21.55 30.78 -21.66
C ASN A 17 21.28 29.41 -20.99
N LYS A 18 21.95 28.36 -21.49
CA LYS A 18 21.72 26.95 -21.12
C LYS A 18 21.80 26.68 -19.61
N LEU A 19 22.77 27.22 -18.89
CA LEU A 19 22.95 26.98 -17.46
C LEU A 19 21.82 27.60 -16.65
N ARG A 20 21.38 28.83 -17.00
CA ARG A 20 20.28 29.52 -16.35
C ARG A 20 18.96 28.78 -16.56
N SER A 21 18.68 28.35 -17.78
CA SER A 21 17.49 27.57 -18.13
C SER A 21 17.47 26.21 -17.43
N LEU A 22 18.63 25.53 -17.36
CA LEU A 22 18.76 24.24 -16.67
C LEU A 22 18.45 24.38 -15.16
N LEU A 23 19.05 25.38 -14.50
CA LEU A 23 18.84 25.62 -13.06
C LEU A 23 17.38 25.96 -12.73
N THR A 24 16.70 26.69 -13.62
CA THR A 24 15.27 26.99 -13.44
C THR A 24 14.41 25.77 -13.62
N MET A 25 14.69 25.00 -14.68
CA MET A 25 13.93 23.78 -14.94
C MET A 25 14.14 22.74 -13.86
N LEU A 26 15.29 22.77 -13.15
CA LEU A 26 15.63 21.76 -12.12
C LEU A 26 14.55 21.66 -11.04
N GLY A 27 14.01 22.78 -10.55
CA GLY A 27 12.93 22.76 -9.55
C GLY A 27 11.65 22.10 -10.08
N ILE A 28 11.31 22.37 -11.36
CA ILE A 28 10.16 21.74 -12.01
C ILE A 28 10.42 20.25 -12.27
N ILE A 29 11.61 19.92 -12.75
CA ILE A 29 12.04 18.55 -13.02
C ILE A 29 11.89 17.69 -11.75
N ILE A 30 12.45 18.17 -10.62
CA ILE A 30 12.38 17.49 -9.34
C ILE A 30 10.92 17.39 -8.87
N GLY A 31 10.15 18.48 -8.94
CA GLY A 31 8.76 18.52 -8.53
C GLY A 31 7.92 17.51 -9.31
N VAL A 32 8.02 17.49 -10.64
CA VAL A 32 7.27 16.58 -11.50
C VAL A 32 7.70 15.13 -11.30
N ALA A 33 9.02 14.88 -11.27
CA ALA A 33 9.54 13.52 -11.03
C ALA A 33 9.03 12.98 -9.68
N SER A 34 9.05 13.80 -8.63
CA SER A 34 8.52 13.44 -7.33
C SER A 34 7.03 13.13 -7.38
N VAL A 35 6.20 13.96 -8.03
CA VAL A 35 4.74 13.72 -8.17
C VAL A 35 4.49 12.37 -8.84
N ILE A 36 5.15 12.09 -9.96
CA ILE A 36 4.95 10.82 -10.69
C ILE A 36 5.37 9.63 -9.84
N THR A 37 6.55 9.69 -9.22
CA THR A 37 7.05 8.59 -8.38
C THR A 37 6.15 8.34 -7.17
N MET A 38 5.65 9.40 -6.51
CA MET A 38 4.75 9.27 -5.34
C MET A 38 3.39 8.70 -5.72
N LEU A 39 2.79 9.17 -6.81
CA LEU A 39 1.52 8.63 -7.29
C LEU A 39 1.66 7.17 -7.73
N ALA A 40 2.75 6.83 -8.43
CA ALA A 40 3.02 5.47 -8.86
C ALA A 40 3.23 4.51 -7.66
N PHE A 41 3.92 4.96 -6.62
CA PHE A 41 4.10 4.22 -5.37
C PHE A 41 2.77 4.02 -4.63
N GLY A 42 1.96 5.09 -4.48
CA GLY A 42 0.67 5.00 -3.81
C GLY A 42 -0.29 4.01 -4.50
N GLN A 43 -0.36 4.05 -5.83
CA GLN A 43 -1.21 3.12 -6.60
C GLN A 43 -0.69 1.68 -6.54
N GLY A 44 0.62 1.49 -6.72
CA GLY A 44 1.24 0.17 -6.61
C GLY A 44 1.04 -0.47 -5.24
N SER A 45 1.18 0.32 -4.16
CA SER A 45 0.91 -0.15 -2.80
C SER A 45 -0.54 -0.59 -2.61
N LYS A 46 -1.52 0.18 -3.12
CA LYS A 46 -2.93 -0.20 -3.07
C LYS A 46 -3.23 -1.48 -3.87
N ALA A 47 -2.67 -1.58 -5.08
CA ALA A 47 -2.82 -2.79 -5.89
C ALA A 47 -2.25 -4.02 -5.18
N SER A 48 -1.07 -3.88 -4.57
CA SER A 48 -0.44 -4.94 -3.78
C SER A 48 -1.28 -5.36 -2.57
N ILE A 49 -1.82 -4.40 -1.80
CA ILE A 49 -2.71 -4.67 -0.67
C ILE A 49 -3.95 -5.46 -1.15
N ARG A 50 -4.59 -5.03 -2.25
CA ARG A 50 -5.75 -5.72 -2.81
C ARG A 50 -5.43 -7.16 -3.23
N THR A 51 -4.29 -7.38 -3.89
CA THR A 51 -3.86 -8.73 -4.29
C THR A 51 -3.65 -9.63 -3.08
N GLN A 52 -2.95 -9.14 -2.05
CA GLN A 52 -2.72 -9.90 -0.82
C GLN A 52 -4.03 -10.28 -0.11
N ILE A 53 -4.99 -9.36 -0.08
CA ILE A 53 -6.29 -9.61 0.52
C ILE A 53 -7.07 -10.67 -0.28
N ALA A 54 -7.04 -10.59 -1.61
CA ALA A 54 -7.66 -11.59 -2.45
C ALA A 54 -7.07 -13.00 -2.22
N GLU A 55 -5.73 -13.09 -2.03
CA GLU A 55 -5.02 -14.34 -1.72
C GLU A 55 -5.32 -14.90 -0.32
N MET A 56 -5.73 -14.06 0.62
CA MET A 56 -6.07 -14.45 2.00
C MET A 56 -7.53 -14.85 2.17
N GLY A 57 -8.38 -14.66 1.14
CA GLY A 57 -9.84 -14.85 1.18
C GLY A 57 -10.55 -13.53 1.49
N SER A 58 -11.25 -12.97 0.49
CA SER A 58 -11.90 -11.66 0.59
C SER A 58 -12.99 -11.57 1.67
N ASN A 59 -13.62 -12.71 1.99
CA ASN A 59 -14.76 -12.80 2.93
C ASN A 59 -14.33 -13.20 4.34
N MET A 60 -13.03 -13.16 4.67
CA MET A 60 -12.54 -13.61 5.97
C MET A 60 -12.91 -12.61 7.08
N ILE A 61 -13.42 -13.16 8.16
CA ILE A 61 -13.76 -12.46 9.41
C ILE A 61 -12.91 -13.05 10.52
N MET A 62 -12.23 -12.18 11.25
CA MET A 62 -11.40 -12.54 12.39
C MET A 62 -12.07 -12.06 13.68
N ILE A 63 -12.29 -12.96 14.60
CA ILE A 63 -12.83 -12.69 15.93
C ILE A 63 -11.69 -12.90 16.93
N GLN A 64 -11.36 -11.87 17.69
CA GLN A 64 -10.28 -11.88 18.66
C GLN A 64 -10.80 -11.51 20.04
N PRO A 65 -10.21 -12.06 21.14
CA PRO A 65 -10.54 -11.60 22.49
C PRO A 65 -10.09 -10.16 22.69
N GLY A 66 -10.82 -9.40 23.50
CA GLY A 66 -10.42 -8.04 23.87
C GLY A 66 -11.40 -6.96 23.42
N GLN A 67 -11.22 -5.77 23.98
CA GLN A 67 -12.01 -4.58 23.67
C GLN A 67 -11.28 -3.69 22.69
N ASP A 68 -11.99 -3.18 21.70
CA ASP A 68 -11.48 -2.16 20.79
C ASP A 68 -11.60 -0.78 21.47
N LYS A 69 -10.64 -0.45 22.36
CA LYS A 69 -10.62 0.88 22.99
C LYS A 69 -10.05 1.89 22.00
N GLY A 70 -10.85 2.93 21.76
CA GLY A 70 -10.48 4.07 20.92
C GLY A 70 -9.19 4.78 21.38
N PRO A 71 -8.70 5.79 20.65
CA PRO A 71 -7.40 6.43 20.90
C PRO A 71 -7.32 7.03 22.31
N GLY A 72 -6.47 6.44 23.17
CA GLY A 72 -6.19 6.93 24.54
C GLY A 72 -6.48 5.96 25.69
N GLY A 73 -7.11 4.79 25.43
CA GLY A 73 -7.30 3.75 26.44
C GLY A 73 -6.08 2.84 26.57
N ALA A 74 -5.75 2.39 27.80
CA ALA A 74 -4.74 1.36 28.01
C ALA A 74 -5.19 0.07 27.32
N ARG A 75 -4.46 -0.38 26.30
CA ARG A 75 -4.68 -1.68 25.67
C ARG A 75 -4.14 -2.76 26.59
N GLN A 76 -5.00 -3.67 27.04
CA GLN A 76 -4.53 -4.99 27.44
C GLN A 76 -4.27 -5.79 26.17
N ASP A 77 -3.11 -6.44 26.07
CA ASP A 77 -2.81 -7.29 24.92
C ASP A 77 -3.88 -8.36 24.77
N ALA A 78 -4.39 -8.53 23.54
CA ALA A 78 -5.41 -9.53 23.23
C ALA A 78 -4.97 -10.96 23.61
N SER A 79 -3.64 -11.20 23.69
CA SER A 79 -3.06 -12.47 24.15
C SER A 79 -3.31 -12.78 25.61
N ASP A 80 -3.55 -11.77 26.46
CA ASP A 80 -3.76 -11.93 27.90
C ASP A 80 -5.24 -12.05 28.27
N MET A 81 -6.16 -11.78 27.32
CA MET A 81 -7.60 -11.91 27.54
C MET A 81 -8.09 -13.30 27.17
N GLN A 82 -8.73 -13.97 28.11
CA GLN A 82 -9.24 -15.33 27.97
C GLN A 82 -10.78 -15.35 27.84
N THR A 83 -11.33 -14.40 27.08
CA THR A 83 -12.77 -14.22 26.94
C THR A 83 -13.40 -15.23 25.98
N LEU A 84 -12.72 -15.58 24.88
CA LEU A 84 -13.21 -16.54 23.90
C LEU A 84 -12.97 -17.99 24.34
N LYS A 85 -14.02 -18.80 24.34
CA LYS A 85 -13.99 -20.21 24.73
C LYS A 85 -14.43 -21.11 23.57
N LEU A 86 -14.14 -22.41 23.71
CA LEU A 86 -14.56 -23.40 22.72
C LEU A 86 -16.10 -23.42 22.55
N LYS A 87 -16.86 -23.16 23.62
CA LYS A 87 -18.32 -23.04 23.56
C LYS A 87 -18.78 -21.94 22.59
N ASP A 88 -18.06 -20.83 22.50
CA ASP A 88 -18.43 -19.72 21.62
C ASP A 88 -18.24 -20.11 20.15
N TYR A 89 -17.16 -20.84 19.83
CA TYR A 89 -17.00 -21.47 18.52
C TYR A 89 -18.12 -22.43 18.17
N GLU A 90 -18.49 -23.32 19.10
CA GLU A 90 -19.58 -24.30 18.91
C GLU A 90 -20.91 -23.58 18.68
N THR A 91 -21.22 -22.56 19.49
CA THR A 91 -22.42 -21.74 19.36
C THR A 91 -22.48 -21.00 18.01
N LEU A 92 -21.37 -20.40 17.58
CA LEU A 92 -21.30 -19.74 16.29
C LEU A 92 -21.46 -20.74 15.13
N ARG A 93 -20.85 -21.92 15.23
CA ARG A 93 -20.97 -22.99 14.20
C ARG A 93 -22.41 -23.48 14.04
N GLU A 94 -23.20 -23.51 15.13
CA GLU A 94 -24.59 -23.98 15.11
C GLU A 94 -25.60 -22.90 14.72
N GLN A 95 -25.36 -21.64 15.10
CA GLN A 95 -26.38 -20.58 15.03
C GLN A 95 -26.14 -19.55 13.93
N ALA A 96 -24.87 -19.33 13.52
CA ALA A 96 -24.57 -18.30 12.53
C ALA A 96 -25.09 -18.69 11.14
N LYS A 97 -25.85 -17.77 10.52
CA LYS A 97 -26.57 -18.02 9.26
C LYS A 97 -25.80 -17.59 8.02
N TYR A 98 -24.91 -16.61 8.16
CA TYR A 98 -24.22 -15.98 7.04
C TYR A 98 -22.77 -16.46 6.89
N LEU A 99 -22.36 -17.52 7.61
CA LEU A 99 -21.03 -18.11 7.53
C LEU A 99 -21.00 -19.33 6.62
N SER A 100 -19.99 -19.41 5.78
CA SER A 100 -19.69 -20.59 4.93
C SER A 100 -18.74 -21.57 5.61
N ALA A 101 -17.83 -21.08 6.45
CA ALA A 101 -16.84 -21.86 7.17
C ALA A 101 -16.43 -21.14 8.45
N ILE A 102 -16.07 -21.90 9.49
CA ILE A 102 -15.60 -21.36 10.77
C ILE A 102 -14.53 -22.27 11.37
N SER A 103 -13.47 -21.68 11.91
CA SER A 103 -12.35 -22.38 12.54
C SER A 103 -11.88 -21.68 13.79
N PRO A 104 -11.77 -22.37 14.93
CA PRO A 104 -11.06 -21.82 16.08
C PRO A 104 -9.59 -21.69 15.76
N SER A 105 -8.89 -20.79 16.43
CA SER A 105 -7.47 -20.55 16.25
C SER A 105 -6.76 -20.45 17.60
N VAL A 106 -5.74 -21.27 17.74
CA VAL A 106 -4.75 -21.19 18.82
C VAL A 106 -3.38 -21.40 18.20
N ASN A 107 -2.37 -20.64 18.59
CA ASN A 107 -1.03 -20.74 18.03
C ASN A 107 0.03 -20.86 19.10
N ALA A 108 1.09 -21.59 18.78
CA ALA A 108 2.26 -21.75 19.63
C ALA A 108 3.52 -21.65 18.75
N SER A 109 4.41 -20.75 19.09
CA SER A 109 5.72 -20.65 18.43
C SER A 109 6.74 -21.55 19.14
N GLY A 110 7.56 -22.26 18.35
CA GLY A 110 8.55 -23.18 18.90
C GLY A 110 9.46 -23.77 17.84
N GLN A 111 10.25 -24.77 18.26
CA GLN A 111 11.18 -25.46 17.37
C GLN A 111 10.57 -26.77 16.85
N PHE A 112 10.59 -26.92 15.52
CA PHE A 112 10.31 -28.19 14.86
C PHE A 112 11.61 -28.93 14.61
N ILE A 113 11.64 -30.24 14.89
CA ILE A 113 12.85 -31.06 14.89
C ILE A 113 12.58 -32.34 14.11
N ASN A 114 13.46 -32.65 13.16
CA ASN A 114 13.54 -33.92 12.45
C ASN A 114 14.97 -34.43 12.45
N GLY A 115 15.28 -35.41 13.30
CA GLY A 115 16.67 -35.90 13.46
C GLY A 115 17.61 -34.77 13.91
N ASN A 116 18.55 -34.42 13.04
CA ASN A 116 19.55 -33.35 13.27
C ASN A 116 19.09 -31.98 12.73
N ASN A 117 18.01 -31.92 11.97
CA ASN A 117 17.50 -30.69 11.38
C ASN A 117 16.48 -30.06 12.32
N ASN A 118 16.54 -28.74 12.46
CA ASN A 118 15.58 -27.97 13.21
C ASN A 118 15.23 -26.65 12.51
N THR A 119 14.01 -26.18 12.70
CA THR A 119 13.54 -24.89 12.22
C THR A 119 12.59 -24.27 13.24
N PRO A 120 12.73 -22.97 13.58
CA PRO A 120 11.72 -22.25 14.33
C PRO A 120 10.52 -21.99 13.41
N SER A 121 9.30 -22.30 13.89
CA SER A 121 8.08 -21.99 13.13
C SER A 121 6.89 -21.90 14.10
N THR A 122 5.74 -21.52 13.58
CA THR A 122 4.50 -21.41 14.35
C THR A 122 3.56 -22.57 14.05
N LEU A 123 3.12 -23.24 15.12
CA LEU A 123 2.11 -24.29 15.09
C LEU A 123 0.73 -23.66 15.28
N TYR A 124 -0.11 -23.75 14.26
CA TYR A 124 -1.50 -23.29 14.29
C TYR A 124 -2.44 -24.44 14.58
N GLY A 125 -3.16 -24.35 15.69
CA GLY A 125 -4.26 -25.26 16.03
C GLY A 125 -5.57 -24.76 15.45
N ILE A 126 -6.10 -25.48 14.48
CA ILE A 126 -7.23 -25.10 13.64
C ILE A 126 -8.20 -26.25 13.41
N SER A 127 -9.35 -25.98 12.78
CA SER A 127 -10.24 -27.00 12.21
C SER A 127 -9.94 -27.24 10.73
N PRO A 128 -10.45 -28.33 10.12
CA PRO A 128 -10.29 -28.57 8.67
C PRO A 128 -10.83 -27.45 7.79
N ASP A 129 -11.87 -26.74 8.22
CA ASP A 129 -12.48 -25.62 7.50
C ASP A 129 -11.54 -24.45 7.26
N TYR A 130 -10.43 -24.38 8.01
CA TYR A 130 -9.43 -23.32 7.87
C TYR A 130 -8.81 -23.27 6.47
N LEU A 131 -8.66 -24.40 5.78
CA LEU A 131 -8.18 -24.43 4.40
C LEU A 131 -9.10 -23.63 3.47
N THR A 132 -10.41 -23.76 3.66
CA THR A 132 -11.41 -23.03 2.88
C THR A 132 -11.36 -21.53 3.20
N ILE A 133 -11.28 -21.18 4.49
CA ILE A 133 -11.23 -19.78 4.96
C ILE A 133 -10.00 -19.06 4.39
N ARG A 134 -8.84 -19.72 4.40
CA ARG A 134 -7.55 -19.15 3.96
C ARG A 134 -7.20 -19.46 2.51
N GLN A 135 -8.09 -20.14 1.78
CA GLN A 135 -7.86 -20.59 0.40
C GLN A 135 -6.50 -21.29 0.24
N LEU A 136 -6.19 -22.18 1.20
CA LEU A 136 -5.00 -23.02 1.15
C LEU A 136 -5.31 -24.32 0.41
N LYS A 137 -4.33 -24.82 -0.33
CA LYS A 137 -4.41 -26.10 -1.04
C LYS A 137 -3.35 -27.05 -0.53
N ILE A 138 -3.61 -28.34 -0.67
CA ILE A 138 -2.65 -29.40 -0.36
C ILE A 138 -1.97 -29.84 -1.64
N GLU A 139 -0.64 -29.89 -1.64
CA GLU A 139 0.20 -30.37 -2.74
C GLU A 139 0.40 -31.90 -2.66
N ASP A 140 0.65 -32.42 -1.45
CA ASP A 140 0.91 -33.85 -1.22
C ASP A 140 0.20 -34.30 0.08
N GLY A 141 -0.36 -35.50 0.06
CA GLY A 141 -1.13 -36.04 1.20
C GLY A 141 -2.54 -35.51 1.30
N GLU A 142 -3.06 -35.42 2.54
CA GLU A 142 -4.43 -35.02 2.83
C GLU A 142 -4.49 -34.12 4.07
N MET A 143 -5.61 -33.38 4.21
CA MET A 143 -5.91 -32.63 5.43
C MET A 143 -6.36 -33.60 6.53
N PHE A 144 -6.04 -33.29 7.78
CA PHE A 144 -6.60 -34.02 8.92
C PHE A 144 -8.13 -33.83 8.99
N THR A 145 -8.82 -34.81 9.53
CA THR A 145 -10.28 -34.89 9.53
C THR A 145 -10.89 -34.35 10.83
N GLU A 146 -12.20 -34.11 10.84
CA GLU A 146 -12.95 -33.81 12.05
C GLU A 146 -12.80 -34.93 13.12
N ASN A 147 -12.59 -36.19 12.71
CA ASN A 147 -12.32 -37.30 13.63
C ASN A 147 -10.97 -37.11 14.34
N ASP A 148 -9.94 -36.63 13.61
CA ASP A 148 -8.63 -36.33 14.20
C ASP A 148 -8.74 -35.17 15.22
N VAL A 149 -9.60 -34.19 14.93
CA VAL A 149 -9.93 -33.12 15.89
C VAL A 149 -10.56 -33.69 17.16
N LYS A 150 -11.59 -34.54 17.03
CA LYS A 150 -12.30 -35.14 18.18
C LYS A 150 -11.41 -36.04 19.03
N THR A 151 -10.51 -36.79 18.40
CA THR A 151 -9.60 -37.73 19.09
C THR A 151 -8.32 -37.07 19.61
N ASN A 152 -8.13 -35.77 19.39
CA ASN A 152 -6.90 -35.02 19.70
C ASN A 152 -5.66 -35.69 19.05
N ALA A 153 -5.78 -36.11 17.79
CA ALA A 153 -4.75 -36.81 17.07
C ALA A 153 -3.49 -35.94 16.93
N LYS A 154 -2.32 -36.58 17.05
CA LYS A 154 -1.02 -35.94 16.89
C LYS A 154 -0.61 -35.94 15.42
N VAL A 155 -1.37 -35.24 14.60
CA VAL A 155 -1.14 -35.09 13.15
C VAL A 155 -0.93 -33.63 12.79
N CYS A 156 -0.22 -33.39 11.70
CA CYS A 156 0.00 -32.02 11.19
C CYS A 156 0.10 -31.99 9.67
N VAL A 157 -0.22 -30.83 9.12
CA VAL A 157 0.05 -30.44 7.73
C VAL A 157 1.11 -29.35 7.77
N VAL A 158 2.12 -29.44 6.91
CA VAL A 158 3.30 -28.56 6.95
C VAL A 158 3.38 -27.70 5.69
N GLY A 159 3.84 -26.46 5.83
CA GLY A 159 4.13 -25.58 4.70
C GLY A 159 5.49 -25.90 4.08
N LYS A 160 5.71 -25.40 2.87
CA LYS A 160 6.87 -25.73 2.03
C LYS A 160 8.20 -25.34 2.69
N THR A 161 8.32 -24.17 3.26
CA THR A 161 9.54 -23.70 3.94
C THR A 161 9.93 -24.61 5.10
N VAL A 162 8.95 -25.11 5.86
CA VAL A 162 9.21 -26.05 6.96
C VAL A 162 9.70 -27.40 6.40
N VAL A 163 9.13 -27.87 5.28
CA VAL A 163 9.59 -29.09 4.60
C VAL A 163 11.03 -28.94 4.12
N ASP A 164 11.36 -27.85 3.42
CA ASP A 164 12.69 -27.63 2.87
C ASP A 164 13.78 -27.55 3.97
N ASN A 165 13.44 -26.98 5.12
CA ASN A 165 14.34 -26.89 6.26
C ASN A 165 14.51 -28.22 7.02
N LEU A 166 13.46 -29.02 7.16
CA LEU A 166 13.49 -30.28 7.92
C LEU A 166 13.90 -31.49 7.08
N PHE A 167 13.70 -31.43 5.75
CA PHE A 167 13.96 -32.52 4.80
C PHE A 167 14.82 -32.05 3.61
N PRO A 168 16.05 -31.54 3.85
CA PRO A 168 16.90 -30.95 2.81
C PRO A 168 17.31 -31.94 1.71
N ASN A 169 17.19 -33.26 1.95
CA ASN A 169 17.54 -34.29 0.99
C ASN A 169 16.42 -34.61 -0.01
N GLY A 170 15.29 -33.88 0.01
CA GLY A 170 14.16 -34.12 -0.91
C GLY A 170 13.33 -35.36 -0.58
N GLU A 171 13.41 -35.89 0.64
CA GLU A 171 12.59 -37.01 1.05
C GLU A 171 11.13 -36.59 1.23
N SER A 172 10.17 -37.47 0.83
CA SER A 172 8.75 -37.22 1.09
C SER A 172 8.50 -37.08 2.59
N PRO A 173 7.91 -35.96 3.03
CA PRO A 173 7.63 -35.72 4.43
C PRO A 173 6.37 -36.44 4.91
N VAL A 174 5.43 -36.79 4.01
CA VAL A 174 4.15 -37.40 4.37
C VAL A 174 4.36 -38.78 5.03
N GLY A 175 3.69 -38.98 6.16
CA GLY A 175 3.81 -40.17 6.99
C GLY A 175 4.95 -40.13 8.02
N LYS A 176 5.93 -39.22 7.88
CA LYS A 176 7.03 -39.06 8.86
C LYS A 176 6.56 -38.35 10.12
N VAL A 177 7.34 -38.50 11.18
CA VAL A 177 7.08 -37.88 12.47
C VAL A 177 8.12 -36.81 12.74
N ILE A 178 7.66 -35.58 12.94
CA ILE A 178 8.47 -34.46 13.42
C ILE A 178 8.12 -34.16 14.89
N ARG A 179 8.99 -33.47 15.60
CA ARG A 179 8.73 -33.05 17.00
C ARG A 179 8.59 -31.54 17.06
N PHE A 180 7.49 -31.10 17.64
CA PHE A 180 7.33 -29.72 18.10
C PHE A 180 7.76 -29.66 19.55
N ASN A 181 8.92 -29.06 19.80
CA ASN A 181 9.60 -29.17 21.10
C ASN A 181 9.75 -30.64 21.54
N THR A 182 8.90 -31.10 22.45
CA THR A 182 8.90 -32.49 22.95
C THR A 182 7.76 -33.35 22.39
N ILE A 183 6.80 -32.79 21.67
CA ILE A 183 5.57 -33.43 21.22
C ILE A 183 5.76 -34.00 19.80
N PRO A 184 5.60 -35.31 19.59
CA PRO A 184 5.66 -35.88 18.25
C PRO A 184 4.37 -35.59 17.49
N LEU A 185 4.50 -35.18 16.24
CA LEU A 185 3.43 -34.90 15.27
C LEU A 185 3.72 -35.65 13.99
N ARG A 186 2.75 -36.43 13.49
CA ARG A 186 2.86 -37.14 12.21
C ARG A 186 2.38 -36.23 11.08
N ILE A 187 3.19 -36.07 10.05
CA ILE A 187 2.84 -35.29 8.87
C ILE A 187 1.84 -36.12 8.05
N VAL A 188 0.67 -35.53 7.75
CA VAL A 188 -0.37 -36.13 6.90
C VAL A 188 -0.52 -35.44 5.57
N GLY A 189 -0.03 -34.21 5.44
CA GLY A 189 -0.05 -33.46 4.19
C GLY A 189 0.95 -32.32 4.16
N VAL A 190 1.16 -31.79 2.95
CA VAL A 190 2.01 -30.63 2.64
C VAL A 190 1.18 -29.61 1.91
N LEU A 191 1.30 -28.34 2.29
CA LEU A 191 0.61 -27.23 1.64
C LEU A 191 1.29 -26.88 0.31
N GLU A 192 0.48 -26.47 -0.67
CA GLU A 192 0.96 -25.82 -1.89
C GLU A 192 1.67 -24.51 -1.52
N SER A 193 2.85 -24.27 -2.10
CA SER A 193 3.63 -23.08 -1.82
C SER A 193 2.93 -21.83 -2.33
N LYS A 194 2.78 -20.81 -1.45
CA LYS A 194 2.34 -19.44 -1.78
C LYS A 194 3.51 -18.46 -1.91
N GLY A 195 4.69 -18.82 -1.39
CA GLY A 195 5.89 -18.00 -1.39
C GLY A 195 5.82 -16.78 -0.45
N TYR A 196 6.60 -15.77 -0.79
CA TYR A 196 6.67 -14.54 -0.01
C TYR A 196 5.58 -13.56 -0.43
N ASN A 197 4.91 -12.96 0.55
CA ASN A 197 4.00 -11.88 0.26
C ASN A 197 4.76 -10.59 -0.14
N SER A 198 4.05 -9.57 -0.63
CA SER A 198 4.65 -8.29 -1.07
C SER A 198 5.38 -7.51 0.03
N PHE A 199 5.20 -7.89 1.30
CA PHE A 199 5.95 -7.33 2.45
C PHE A 199 7.17 -8.18 2.81
N GLY A 200 7.49 -9.21 2.04
CA GLY A 200 8.64 -10.09 2.27
C GLY A 200 8.44 -11.11 3.40
N MET A 201 7.20 -11.29 3.88
CA MET A 201 6.90 -12.34 4.86
C MET A 201 6.65 -13.66 4.14
N ASP A 202 7.26 -14.72 4.65
CA ASP A 202 7.08 -16.08 4.15
C ASP A 202 5.71 -16.62 4.58
N GLN A 203 4.87 -16.99 3.61
CA GLN A 203 3.55 -17.57 3.86
C GLN A 203 3.61 -19.10 4.03
N ASP A 204 4.73 -19.70 3.71
CA ASP A 204 4.96 -21.15 3.72
C ASP A 204 5.64 -21.64 5.02
N ASP A 205 6.03 -20.71 5.93
CA ASP A 205 6.59 -21.04 7.24
C ASP A 205 5.48 -21.24 8.27
N VAL A 206 4.66 -22.27 8.06
CA VAL A 206 3.52 -22.62 8.91
C VAL A 206 3.38 -24.11 9.11
N VAL A 207 2.87 -24.50 10.28
CA VAL A 207 2.46 -25.89 10.57
C VAL A 207 1.04 -25.88 11.13
N LEU A 208 0.15 -26.63 10.52
CA LEU A 208 -1.27 -26.73 10.89
C LEU A 208 -1.52 -28.04 11.62
N ALA A 209 -2.24 -28.00 12.75
CA ALA A 209 -2.62 -29.18 13.52
C ALA A 209 -4.04 -29.05 14.09
N PRO A 210 -4.71 -30.13 14.52
CA PRO A 210 -5.98 -30.05 15.18
C PRO A 210 -5.91 -29.11 16.41
N TYR A 211 -6.82 -28.15 16.50
CA TYR A 211 -6.84 -27.18 17.62
C TYR A 211 -6.92 -27.87 18.98
N THR A 212 -7.62 -29.01 19.07
CA THR A 212 -7.74 -29.78 20.29
C THR A 212 -6.41 -30.39 20.74
N CYS A 213 -5.56 -30.79 19.79
CA CYS A 213 -4.21 -31.26 20.07
C CYS A 213 -3.34 -30.11 20.59
N VAL A 214 -3.39 -28.92 19.94
CA VAL A 214 -2.59 -27.77 20.35
C VAL A 214 -3.05 -27.25 21.71
N MET A 215 -4.36 -27.07 21.94
CA MET A 215 -4.91 -26.62 23.21
C MET A 215 -4.54 -27.53 24.38
N LYS A 216 -4.75 -28.86 24.22
CA LYS A 216 -4.66 -29.79 25.34
C LYS A 216 -3.23 -30.30 25.59
N ARG A 217 -2.40 -30.46 24.52
CA ARG A 217 -1.09 -31.11 24.63
C ARG A 217 0.06 -30.15 24.52
N VAL A 218 -0.08 -29.04 23.78
CA VAL A 218 0.99 -28.07 23.57
C VAL A 218 0.90 -26.93 24.58
N LEU A 219 -0.24 -26.26 24.66
CA LEU A 219 -0.43 -25.06 25.47
C LEU A 219 -1.06 -25.32 26.83
N ALA A 220 -1.81 -26.44 27.01
CA ALA A 220 -2.59 -26.74 28.20
C ALA A 220 -3.57 -25.61 28.57
N VAL A 221 -4.26 -25.01 27.59
CA VAL A 221 -5.20 -23.90 27.74
C VAL A 221 -6.64 -24.34 27.45
N THR A 222 -7.60 -23.57 27.98
CA THR A 222 -9.05 -23.81 27.80
C THR A 222 -9.74 -22.70 27.02
N TYR A 223 -8.99 -21.69 26.60
CA TYR A 223 -9.48 -20.53 25.84
C TYR A 223 -8.93 -20.55 24.42
N LEU A 224 -9.60 -19.81 23.53
CA LEU A 224 -9.17 -19.59 22.15
C LEU A 224 -8.47 -18.25 22.04
N GLN A 225 -7.43 -18.19 21.22
CA GLN A 225 -6.73 -16.94 20.89
C GLN A 225 -7.47 -16.18 19.77
N GLY A 226 -8.37 -16.86 19.06
CA GLY A 226 -9.24 -16.26 18.04
C GLY A 226 -10.14 -17.30 17.40
N ILE A 227 -11.06 -16.80 16.59
CA ILE A 227 -11.91 -17.60 15.71
C ILE A 227 -11.83 -16.95 14.33
N ASN A 228 -11.53 -17.74 13.31
CA ASN A 228 -11.56 -17.31 11.91
C ASN A 228 -12.84 -17.85 11.28
N ALA A 229 -13.55 -16.99 10.57
CA ALA A 229 -14.75 -17.35 9.85
C ALA A 229 -14.68 -16.80 8.41
N SER A 230 -15.50 -17.34 7.54
CA SER A 230 -15.70 -16.83 6.19
C SER A 230 -17.18 -16.60 5.96
N ALA A 231 -17.57 -15.41 5.50
CA ALA A 231 -18.92 -15.14 5.07
C ALA A 231 -19.25 -15.94 3.79
N ILE A 232 -20.53 -16.13 3.50
CA ILE A 232 -20.98 -16.82 2.27
C ILE A 232 -20.56 -16.05 1.03
N THR A 233 -20.70 -14.72 1.04
CA THR A 233 -20.25 -13.81 -0.02
C THR A 233 -19.64 -12.57 0.62
N GLU A 234 -18.84 -11.82 -0.16
CA GLU A 234 -18.25 -10.55 0.29
C GLU A 234 -19.31 -9.52 0.70
N GLU A 235 -20.44 -9.48 -0.04
CA GLU A 235 -21.56 -8.58 0.23
C GLU A 235 -22.29 -8.89 1.55
N MET A 236 -22.20 -10.13 2.02
CA MET A 236 -22.82 -10.57 3.29
C MET A 236 -21.88 -10.42 4.49
N THR A 237 -20.69 -9.91 4.33
CA THR A 237 -19.70 -9.80 5.41
C THR A 237 -20.23 -8.94 6.58
N ASP A 238 -20.87 -7.80 6.28
CA ASP A 238 -21.43 -6.93 7.32
C ASP A 238 -22.58 -7.61 8.08
N LEU A 239 -23.47 -8.32 7.35
CA LEU A 239 -24.54 -9.10 7.96
C LEU A 239 -23.99 -10.25 8.82
N ALA A 240 -22.91 -10.89 8.39
CA ALA A 240 -22.25 -11.92 9.16
C ALA A 240 -21.62 -11.36 10.45
N ILE A 241 -21.02 -10.18 10.40
CA ILE A 241 -20.45 -9.48 11.55
C ILE A 241 -21.55 -9.15 12.56
N ASP A 242 -22.68 -8.62 12.12
CA ASP A 242 -23.81 -8.31 12.97
C ASP A 242 -24.39 -9.57 13.64
N ASP A 243 -24.54 -10.67 12.87
CA ASP A 243 -25.04 -11.97 13.38
C ASP A 243 -24.07 -12.55 14.43
N ILE A 244 -22.76 -12.59 14.14
CA ILE A 244 -21.71 -13.00 15.07
C ILE A 244 -21.75 -12.16 16.35
N THR A 245 -21.85 -10.85 16.21
CA THR A 245 -21.91 -9.91 17.35
C THR A 245 -23.08 -10.24 18.26
N GLN A 246 -24.28 -10.44 17.70
CA GLN A 246 -25.47 -10.77 18.48
C GLN A 246 -25.34 -12.12 19.18
N ILE A 247 -24.83 -13.14 18.49
CA ILE A 247 -24.63 -14.48 19.06
C ILE A 247 -23.61 -14.42 20.21
N LEU A 248 -22.50 -13.76 20.04
CA LEU A 248 -21.47 -13.65 21.09
C LEU A 248 -21.94 -12.82 22.28
N ARG A 249 -22.61 -11.67 22.05
CA ARG A 249 -23.20 -10.87 23.14
C ARG A 249 -24.17 -11.68 23.99
N ASN A 250 -25.00 -12.54 23.34
CA ASN A 250 -25.90 -13.44 24.02
C ASN A 250 -25.14 -14.54 24.80
N SER A 251 -24.10 -15.15 24.20
CA SER A 251 -23.26 -16.17 24.86
C SER A 251 -22.55 -15.64 26.10
N HIS A 252 -21.98 -14.40 25.98
CA HIS A 252 -21.26 -13.73 27.06
C HIS A 252 -22.16 -12.96 28.01
N LYS A 253 -23.50 -12.96 27.79
CA LYS A 253 -24.51 -12.24 28.60
C LYS A 253 -24.24 -10.73 28.70
N ILE A 254 -23.69 -10.13 27.64
CA ILE A 254 -23.45 -8.70 27.53
C ILE A 254 -24.80 -8.02 27.26
N THR A 255 -25.27 -7.16 28.18
CA THR A 255 -26.58 -6.49 28.09
C THR A 255 -26.42 -4.98 27.95
N GLY A 256 -27.33 -4.37 27.17
CA GLY A 256 -27.40 -2.93 27.02
C GLY A 256 -26.21 -2.32 26.27
N GLU A 257 -25.74 -1.17 26.73
CA GLU A 257 -24.62 -0.41 26.15
C GLU A 257 -23.24 -0.85 26.67
N SER A 258 -23.15 -2.01 27.35
CA SER A 258 -21.84 -2.52 27.79
C SER A 258 -20.93 -2.82 26.60
N GLU A 259 -19.66 -2.45 26.72
CA GLU A 259 -18.65 -2.73 25.71
C GLU A 259 -18.45 -4.24 25.51
N ASP A 260 -18.17 -4.65 24.28
CA ASP A 260 -17.91 -6.04 23.94
C ASP A 260 -16.53 -6.47 24.49
N ASP A 261 -16.43 -7.71 24.94
CA ASP A 261 -15.19 -8.33 25.41
C ASP A 261 -14.47 -9.12 24.28
N PHE A 262 -14.88 -8.88 23.05
CA PHE A 262 -14.31 -9.41 21.81
C PHE A 262 -14.26 -8.31 20.74
N THR A 263 -13.40 -8.48 19.74
CA THR A 263 -13.29 -7.61 18.58
C THR A 263 -13.48 -8.43 17.31
N ILE A 264 -14.33 -7.96 16.42
CA ILE A 264 -14.57 -8.58 15.11
C ILE A 264 -14.00 -7.66 14.04
N ARG A 265 -13.17 -8.22 13.17
CA ARG A 265 -12.57 -7.48 12.04
C ARG A 265 -12.74 -8.25 10.76
N SER A 266 -13.22 -7.58 9.72
CA SER A 266 -13.21 -8.15 8.38
C SER A 266 -11.87 -7.90 7.70
N GLN A 267 -11.54 -8.77 6.75
CA GLN A 267 -10.39 -8.56 5.88
C GLN A 267 -10.52 -7.27 5.09
N GLN A 268 -11.73 -6.89 4.70
CA GLN A 268 -12.01 -5.64 3.99
C GLN A 268 -11.77 -4.40 4.85
N GLU A 269 -12.09 -4.46 6.15
CA GLU A 269 -11.79 -3.38 7.10
C GLU A 269 -10.28 -3.17 7.25
N LEU A 270 -9.50 -4.26 7.38
CA LEU A 270 -8.04 -4.19 7.40
C LEU A 270 -7.47 -3.59 6.11
N SER A 271 -8.04 -3.97 4.96
CA SER A 271 -7.71 -3.38 3.66
C SER A 271 -7.94 -1.89 3.62
N SER A 272 -9.10 -1.45 4.06
CA SER A 272 -9.48 -0.03 4.06
C SER A 272 -8.59 0.78 4.99
N MET A 273 -8.26 0.26 6.17
CA MET A 273 -7.31 0.89 7.10
C MET A 273 -5.91 1.06 6.47
N MET A 274 -5.39 0.01 5.83
CA MET A 274 -4.10 0.07 5.13
C MET A 274 -4.12 1.05 3.95
N SER A 275 -5.21 1.02 3.16
CA SER A 275 -5.41 1.95 2.04
C SER A 275 -5.49 3.40 2.50
N ASN A 276 -6.23 3.67 3.58
CA ASN A 276 -6.33 5.01 4.16
C ASN A 276 -4.98 5.52 4.67
N THR A 277 -4.18 4.66 5.29
CA THR A 277 -2.81 5.00 5.72
C THR A 277 -1.92 5.33 4.52
N THR A 278 -2.01 4.53 3.45
CA THR A 278 -1.28 4.78 2.20
C THR A 278 -1.72 6.10 1.55
N ASP A 279 -3.02 6.41 1.55
CA ASP A 279 -3.56 7.68 1.05
C ASP A 279 -3.04 8.87 1.84
N LEU A 280 -3.01 8.78 3.15
CA LEU A 280 -2.48 9.82 4.02
C LEU A 280 -0.99 10.07 3.73
N MET A 281 -0.18 9.01 3.65
CA MET A 281 1.25 9.11 3.31
C MET A 281 1.44 9.70 1.90
N THR A 282 0.68 9.24 0.91
CA THR A 282 0.75 9.77 -0.46
C THR A 282 0.37 11.24 -0.50
N THR A 283 -0.64 11.65 0.26
CA THR A 283 -1.07 13.05 0.36
C THR A 283 0.01 13.93 0.98
N LEU A 284 0.65 13.50 2.07
CA LEU A 284 1.76 14.23 2.69
C LEU A 284 2.94 14.40 1.72
N LEU A 285 3.31 13.34 1.01
CA LEU A 285 4.38 13.38 0.03
C LEU A 285 4.02 14.29 -1.16
N LEU A 286 2.76 14.28 -1.60
CA LEU A 286 2.25 15.18 -2.64
C LEU A 286 2.33 16.64 -2.20
N CYS A 287 2.04 16.97 -0.95
CA CYS A 287 2.23 18.32 -0.40
C CYS A 287 3.70 18.77 -0.51
N VAL A 288 4.66 17.90 -0.20
CA VAL A 288 6.09 18.20 -0.36
C VAL A 288 6.46 18.44 -1.83
N ALA A 289 5.92 17.63 -2.74
CA ALA A 289 6.12 17.81 -4.18
C ALA A 289 5.51 19.13 -4.67
N CYS A 290 4.33 19.53 -4.17
CA CYS A 290 3.73 20.83 -4.48
C CYS A 290 4.61 22.01 -4.01
N ILE A 291 5.20 21.92 -2.80
CA ILE A 291 6.15 22.94 -2.32
C ILE A 291 7.36 23.02 -3.26
N SER A 292 7.90 21.90 -3.72
CA SER A 292 9.00 21.86 -4.69
C SER A 292 8.63 22.52 -6.02
N LEU A 293 7.39 22.31 -6.49
CA LEU A 293 6.88 22.98 -7.70
C LEU A 293 6.74 24.49 -7.52
N VAL A 294 6.29 24.96 -6.35
CA VAL A 294 6.22 26.39 -6.02
C VAL A 294 7.61 27.02 -6.02
N VAL A 295 8.60 26.36 -5.43
CA VAL A 295 10.00 26.82 -5.44
C VAL A 295 10.55 26.88 -6.87
N GLY A 296 10.27 25.84 -7.69
CA GLY A 296 10.59 25.85 -9.12
C GLY A 296 9.91 27.00 -9.87
N GLY A 297 8.63 27.26 -9.57
CA GLY A 297 7.87 28.39 -10.13
C GLY A 297 8.45 29.75 -9.77
N ILE A 298 8.87 29.94 -8.52
CA ILE A 298 9.60 31.17 -8.09
C ILE A 298 10.91 31.32 -8.88
N GLY A 299 11.59 30.22 -9.14
CA GLY A 299 12.77 30.20 -10.03
C GLY A 299 12.45 30.71 -11.44
N ILE A 300 11.33 30.27 -12.05
CA ILE A 300 10.86 30.80 -13.34
C ILE A 300 10.59 32.29 -13.23
N MET A 301 9.85 32.72 -12.23
CA MET A 301 9.51 34.13 -12.02
C MET A 301 10.77 35.00 -11.95
N ASN A 302 11.77 34.61 -11.16
CA ASN A 302 13.03 35.35 -11.01
C ASN A 302 13.78 35.47 -12.34
N ILE A 303 13.88 34.39 -13.10
CA ILE A 303 14.59 34.40 -14.38
C ILE A 303 13.86 35.23 -15.44
N MET A 304 12.53 35.09 -15.48
CA MET A 304 11.72 35.90 -16.38
C MET A 304 11.84 37.41 -16.04
N TYR A 305 11.92 37.74 -14.74
CA TYR A 305 12.15 39.11 -14.30
C TYR A 305 13.50 39.67 -14.81
N VAL A 306 14.56 38.90 -14.64
CA VAL A 306 15.90 39.26 -15.16
C VAL A 306 15.88 39.35 -16.69
N SER A 307 15.23 38.39 -17.37
CA SER A 307 15.12 38.42 -18.83
C SER A 307 14.38 39.65 -19.35
N VAL A 308 13.33 40.08 -18.68
CA VAL A 308 12.61 41.32 -19.01
C VAL A 308 13.52 42.54 -18.83
N THR A 309 14.28 42.61 -17.73
CA THR A 309 15.21 43.72 -17.46
C THR A 309 16.34 43.77 -18.47
N GLU A 310 16.97 42.62 -18.79
CA GLU A 310 18.05 42.53 -19.82
C GLU A 310 17.54 42.92 -21.23
N ARG A 311 16.26 42.72 -21.54
CA ARG A 311 15.65 43.00 -22.83
C ARG A 311 14.76 44.24 -22.86
N THR A 312 14.85 45.13 -21.86
CA THR A 312 14.00 46.32 -21.74
C THR A 312 14.08 47.19 -22.98
N ARG A 313 15.28 47.46 -23.52
CA ARG A 313 15.50 48.23 -24.74
C ARG A 313 14.91 47.57 -26.00
N GLU A 314 15.02 46.24 -26.12
CA GLU A 314 14.43 45.48 -27.21
C GLU A 314 12.89 45.54 -27.19
N ILE A 315 12.30 45.45 -25.99
CA ILE A 315 10.85 45.57 -25.78
C ILE A 315 10.38 46.97 -26.18
N GLY A 316 11.10 48.01 -25.73
CA GLY A 316 10.80 49.39 -26.06
C GLY A 316 10.86 49.67 -27.58
N LEU A 317 11.84 49.13 -28.27
CA LEU A 317 11.94 49.22 -29.74
C LEU A 317 10.74 48.53 -30.43
N ARG A 318 10.35 47.34 -30.00
CA ARG A 318 9.18 46.66 -30.57
C ARG A 318 7.88 47.43 -30.38
N MET A 319 7.68 48.00 -29.19
CA MET A 319 6.51 48.82 -28.87
C MET A 319 6.50 50.12 -29.69
N SER A 320 7.65 50.75 -29.90
CA SER A 320 7.77 51.97 -30.73
C SER A 320 7.49 51.72 -32.22
N VAL A 321 7.71 50.50 -32.72
CA VAL A 321 7.40 50.09 -34.12
C VAL A 321 5.96 49.57 -34.22
N GLY A 322 5.15 49.64 -33.14
CA GLY A 322 3.72 49.33 -33.18
C GLY A 322 3.31 47.97 -32.60
N ALA A 323 4.18 47.29 -31.85
CA ALA A 323 3.76 46.07 -31.12
C ALA A 323 2.78 46.44 -29.97
N ARG A 324 1.69 45.69 -29.83
CA ARG A 324 0.72 45.90 -28.76
C ARG A 324 1.23 45.30 -27.46
N SER A 325 0.85 45.87 -26.30
CA SER A 325 1.19 45.34 -24.98
C SER A 325 0.83 43.85 -24.85
N ILE A 326 -0.32 43.44 -25.43
CA ILE A 326 -0.77 42.04 -25.44
C ILE A 326 0.16 41.08 -26.20
N ASP A 327 0.83 41.57 -27.26
CA ASP A 327 1.81 40.77 -28.02
C ASP A 327 3.06 40.50 -27.18
N ILE A 328 3.52 41.49 -26.42
CA ILE A 328 4.64 41.38 -25.47
C ILE A 328 4.26 40.42 -24.31
N LEU A 329 3.08 40.63 -23.71
CA LEU A 329 2.58 39.73 -22.66
C LEU A 329 2.55 38.27 -23.12
N ASN A 330 1.96 38.01 -24.29
CA ASN A 330 1.85 36.65 -24.83
C ASN A 330 3.23 36.06 -25.15
N GLN A 331 4.18 36.87 -25.64
CA GLN A 331 5.53 36.41 -25.92
C GLN A 331 6.20 35.87 -24.65
N PHE A 332 6.25 36.65 -23.56
CA PHE A 332 6.89 36.25 -22.32
C PHE A 332 6.14 35.14 -21.60
N LEU A 333 4.78 35.11 -21.72
CA LEU A 333 3.99 34.06 -21.15
C LEU A 333 4.18 32.69 -21.87
N ILE A 334 4.31 32.70 -23.20
CA ILE A 334 4.68 31.51 -23.98
C ILE A 334 6.11 31.04 -23.59
N GLU A 335 7.04 31.98 -23.39
CA GLU A 335 8.42 31.65 -22.97
C GLU A 335 8.43 30.93 -21.62
N SER A 336 7.68 31.41 -20.62
CA SER A 336 7.59 30.77 -19.31
C SER A 336 6.88 29.41 -19.36
N VAL A 337 5.82 29.27 -20.15
CA VAL A 337 5.12 27.98 -20.36
C VAL A 337 6.02 26.98 -21.04
N LEU A 338 6.80 27.38 -22.01
CA LEU A 338 7.76 26.49 -22.71
C LEU A 338 8.89 26.04 -21.78
N LEU A 339 9.39 26.91 -20.91
CA LEU A 339 10.35 26.54 -19.88
C LEU A 339 9.78 25.49 -18.92
N SER A 340 8.57 25.72 -18.40
CA SER A 340 7.93 24.78 -17.49
C SER A 340 7.56 23.46 -18.17
N PHE A 341 7.08 23.50 -19.41
CA PHE A 341 6.70 22.32 -20.18
C PHE A 341 7.92 21.46 -20.55
N SER A 342 9.05 22.09 -20.97
CA SER A 342 10.29 21.35 -21.22
C SER A 342 10.87 20.74 -19.95
N GLY A 343 10.81 21.45 -18.82
CA GLY A 343 11.15 20.90 -17.51
C GLY A 343 10.22 19.74 -17.12
N GLY A 344 8.92 19.87 -17.43
CA GLY A 344 7.93 18.82 -17.24
C GLY A 344 8.24 17.56 -18.03
N ILE A 345 8.59 17.65 -19.32
CA ILE A 345 8.97 16.47 -20.13
C ILE A 345 10.15 15.73 -19.51
N VAL A 346 11.22 16.47 -19.17
CA VAL A 346 12.39 15.87 -18.52
C VAL A 346 12.03 15.27 -17.17
N GLY A 347 11.18 15.96 -16.39
CA GLY A 347 10.66 15.48 -15.10
C GLY A 347 9.86 14.19 -15.23
N VAL A 348 8.99 14.07 -16.25
CA VAL A 348 8.24 12.85 -16.55
C VAL A 348 9.19 11.69 -16.87
N ILE A 349 10.18 11.93 -17.75
CA ILE A 349 11.15 10.89 -18.12
C ILE A 349 11.93 10.43 -16.88
N LEU A 350 12.43 11.35 -16.07
CA LEU A 350 13.16 11.01 -14.85
C LEU A 350 12.27 10.36 -13.79
N GLY A 351 11.01 10.80 -13.66
CA GLY A 351 10.02 10.20 -12.77
C GLY A 351 9.70 8.75 -13.16
N CYS A 352 9.53 8.48 -14.45
CA CYS A 352 9.33 7.11 -14.95
C CYS A 352 10.58 6.24 -14.76
N LEU A 353 11.77 6.79 -15.04
CA LEU A 353 13.03 6.07 -14.86
C LEU A 353 13.30 5.77 -13.37
N SER A 354 13.07 6.73 -12.48
CA SER A 354 13.23 6.52 -11.03
C SER A 354 12.24 5.49 -10.51
N SER A 355 10.98 5.54 -10.93
CA SER A 355 9.95 4.55 -10.58
C SER A 355 10.34 3.14 -11.06
N TRP A 356 10.82 3.02 -12.28
CA TRP A 356 11.30 1.75 -12.82
C TRP A 356 12.53 1.21 -12.07
N ALA A 357 13.49 2.09 -11.74
CA ALA A 357 14.68 1.73 -10.98
C ALA A 357 14.30 1.23 -9.56
N VAL A 358 13.39 1.93 -8.84
CA VAL A 358 12.93 1.52 -7.52
C VAL A 358 12.21 0.16 -7.59
N ASN A 359 11.41 -0.09 -8.62
CA ASN A 359 10.77 -1.40 -8.81
C ASN A 359 11.79 -2.54 -8.94
N ILE A 360 12.87 -2.34 -9.71
CA ILE A 360 13.89 -3.38 -9.93
C ILE A 360 14.77 -3.58 -8.69
N PHE A 361 15.30 -2.50 -8.11
CA PHE A 361 16.30 -2.60 -7.05
C PHE A 361 15.68 -2.84 -5.68
N ALA A 362 14.58 -2.18 -5.36
CA ALA A 362 13.91 -2.29 -4.08
C ALA A 362 12.75 -3.30 -4.09
N LYS A 363 12.35 -3.81 -5.26
CA LYS A 363 11.20 -4.70 -5.46
C LYS A 363 9.90 -4.12 -4.87
N TRP A 364 9.78 -2.80 -4.83
CA TRP A 364 8.58 -2.15 -4.35
C TRP A 364 7.49 -2.19 -5.41
N PRO A 365 6.23 -2.38 -5.01
CA PRO A 365 5.11 -2.36 -5.93
C PRO A 365 4.92 -0.94 -6.47
N ILE A 366 5.24 -0.71 -7.72
CA ILE A 366 5.09 0.58 -8.39
C ILE A 366 4.28 0.40 -9.66
N GLU A 367 3.19 1.16 -9.76
CA GLU A 367 2.30 1.15 -10.91
C GLU A 367 2.17 2.56 -11.49
N ILE A 368 2.73 2.78 -12.68
CA ILE A 368 2.67 4.06 -13.37
C ILE A 368 1.36 4.12 -14.16
N GLN A 369 0.47 5.01 -13.75
CA GLN A 369 -0.80 5.21 -14.47
C GLN A 369 -0.67 6.35 -15.50
N PRO A 370 -1.22 6.20 -16.72
CA PRO A 370 -1.12 7.22 -17.77
C PRO A 370 -1.72 8.58 -17.37
N TRP A 371 -2.74 8.60 -16.52
CA TRP A 371 -3.36 9.83 -16.05
C TRP A 371 -2.43 10.70 -15.20
N SER A 372 -1.48 10.09 -14.46
CA SER A 372 -0.51 10.83 -13.64
C SER A 372 0.42 11.69 -14.50
N VAL A 373 0.76 11.21 -15.68
CA VAL A 373 1.52 11.98 -16.70
C VAL A 373 0.71 13.16 -17.20
N LEU A 374 -0.58 12.97 -17.50
CA LEU A 374 -1.47 14.04 -17.94
C LEU A 374 -1.60 15.15 -16.88
N VAL A 375 -1.83 14.75 -15.63
CA VAL A 375 -1.91 15.69 -14.50
C VAL A 375 -0.60 16.48 -14.35
N SER A 376 0.54 15.82 -14.47
CA SER A 376 1.84 16.48 -14.40
C SER A 376 2.00 17.57 -15.47
N PHE A 377 1.57 17.34 -16.71
CA PHE A 377 1.58 18.36 -17.75
C PHE A 377 0.64 19.53 -17.49
N ILE A 378 -0.56 19.26 -16.95
CA ILE A 378 -1.51 20.31 -16.56
C ILE A 378 -0.89 21.18 -15.45
N VAL A 379 -0.31 20.57 -14.43
CA VAL A 379 0.32 21.28 -13.31
C VAL A 379 1.53 22.10 -13.78
N CYS A 380 2.39 21.54 -14.65
CA CYS A 380 3.50 22.29 -15.25
C CYS A 380 3.03 23.51 -16.01
N THR A 381 2.01 23.36 -16.86
CA THR A 381 1.46 24.46 -17.64
C THR A 381 0.89 25.53 -16.71
N ALA A 382 0.11 25.14 -15.71
CA ALA A 382 -0.44 26.06 -14.71
C ALA A 382 0.66 26.82 -13.95
N THR A 383 1.73 26.12 -13.54
CA THR A 383 2.89 26.72 -12.87
C THR A 383 3.57 27.74 -13.79
N GLY A 384 3.82 27.41 -15.05
CA GLY A 384 4.40 28.30 -16.03
C GLY A 384 3.57 29.58 -16.28
N VAL A 385 2.24 29.42 -16.40
CA VAL A 385 1.31 30.54 -16.55
C VAL A 385 1.29 31.42 -15.30
N PHE A 386 1.14 30.82 -14.13
CA PHE A 386 0.98 31.54 -12.85
C PHE A 386 2.24 32.36 -12.51
N PHE A 387 3.40 31.73 -12.54
CA PHE A 387 4.66 32.41 -12.20
C PHE A 387 5.22 33.26 -13.33
N GLY A 388 4.87 32.98 -14.59
CA GLY A 388 5.26 33.78 -15.75
C GLY A 388 4.41 35.04 -15.95
N TRP A 389 3.17 35.04 -15.44
CA TRP A 389 2.22 36.13 -15.68
C TRP A 389 2.67 37.48 -15.11
N TYR A 390 3.21 37.53 -13.90
CA TYR A 390 3.63 38.76 -13.26
C TYR A 390 4.78 39.45 -14.02
N PRO A 391 5.93 38.79 -14.34
CA PRO A 391 6.98 39.40 -15.12
C PRO A 391 6.54 39.74 -16.55
N ALA A 392 5.72 38.93 -17.20
CA ALA A 392 5.18 39.21 -18.53
C ALA A 392 4.28 40.46 -18.52
N LYS A 393 3.44 40.65 -17.51
CA LYS A 393 2.62 41.87 -17.34
C LYS A 393 3.48 43.11 -17.10
N LYS A 394 4.57 42.98 -16.33
CA LYS A 394 5.53 44.06 -16.14
C LYS A 394 6.18 44.47 -17.43
N ALA A 395 6.61 43.52 -18.27
CA ALA A 395 7.17 43.79 -19.61
C ALA A 395 6.17 44.49 -20.53
N ALA A 396 4.89 44.08 -20.50
CA ALA A 396 3.84 44.63 -21.33
C ALA A 396 3.43 46.08 -20.97
N ASN A 397 3.72 46.49 -19.74
CA ASN A 397 3.37 47.82 -19.22
C ASN A 397 4.58 48.80 -19.21
N LEU A 398 5.69 48.49 -19.84
CA LEU A 398 6.85 49.39 -20.00
C LEU A 398 6.47 50.60 -20.86
N ASP A 399 6.91 51.79 -20.48
CA ASP A 399 6.83 52.97 -21.34
C ASP A 399 7.87 52.85 -22.44
N PRO A 400 7.52 52.88 -23.76
CA PRO A 400 8.45 52.76 -24.86
C PRO A 400 9.57 53.82 -24.83
N ILE A 401 9.28 55.04 -24.36
CA ILE A 401 10.24 56.12 -24.33
C ILE A 401 11.30 55.90 -23.24
N GLU A 402 10.84 55.48 -22.05
CA GLU A 402 11.74 55.17 -20.94
C GLU A 402 12.54 53.89 -21.22
N ALA A 403 11.90 52.88 -21.83
CA ALA A 403 12.53 51.60 -22.14
C ALA A 403 13.70 51.73 -23.17
N ILE A 404 13.62 52.68 -24.12
CA ILE A 404 14.70 52.93 -25.10
C ILE A 404 15.88 53.67 -24.42
N ARG A 405 15.61 54.52 -23.41
CA ARG A 405 16.65 55.27 -22.68
C ARG A 405 17.32 54.46 -21.57
N TYR A 406 16.84 53.22 -21.32
CA TYR A 406 17.42 52.36 -20.31
C TYR A 406 18.80 51.86 -20.75
N GLU A 407 19.85 52.20 -19.98
CA GLU A 407 21.23 51.75 -20.15
C GLU A 407 21.46 50.42 -19.43
#